data_3d8fe32966cd6ba2a406da35dc488572
#
_entry.id   3d8fe32966cd6ba2a406da35dc488572
#
_cell.length_a   1.000
_cell.length_b   1.000
_cell.length_c   1.000
_cell.angle_alpha   90.00
_cell.angle_beta   90.00
_cell.angle_gamma   90.00
#
_symmetry.space_group_name_H-M   'P 1'
#
loop_
_entity.id
_entity.type
_entity.pdbx_description
1 polymer ?
#
loop_
_entity_poly.entity_id
_entity_poly.type
_entity_poly.pdbx_seq_one_letter_code
_entity_poly.pdbx_strand_id
1 'polypeptide(L)'
;MNIDELEEIRSSVLSELKSIEGDIRNYWLDFHKENHGIYVGAIVKTTTGNLGVTSSVEASKAPRNGKPWIQARLYKNNGEPSKSVRNLFGGWSLSED
;
A
#
# COMPACT_ATOMS: atom_id res chain seq x y z
N MET A 1 -38.47 -12.72 -12.81
CA MET A 1 -37.74 -11.65 -12.09
C MET A 1 -37.69 -10.41 -12.97
N ASN A 2 -38.11 -9.25 -12.45
CA ASN A 2 -38.12 -8.02 -13.20
C ASN A 2 -36.78 -7.28 -13.10
N ILE A 3 -36.64 -6.20 -13.89
CA ILE A 3 -35.36 -5.46 -13.94
C ILE A 3 -35.02 -4.79 -12.60
N ASP A 4 -36.02 -4.32 -11.88
CA ASP A 4 -35.81 -3.66 -10.59
C ASP A 4 -35.24 -4.63 -9.55
N GLU A 5 -35.77 -5.85 -9.53
CA GLU A 5 -35.24 -6.91 -8.65
C GLU A 5 -33.80 -7.29 -9.01
N LEU A 6 -33.49 -7.38 -10.31
CA LEU A 6 -32.14 -7.67 -10.78
C LEU A 6 -31.16 -6.57 -10.39
N GLU A 7 -31.59 -5.31 -10.51
CA GLU A 7 -30.74 -4.17 -10.12
C GLU A 7 -30.49 -4.14 -8.61
N GLU A 8 -31.48 -4.47 -7.80
CA GLU A 8 -31.30 -4.59 -6.35
C GLU A 8 -30.29 -5.68 -5.98
N ILE A 9 -30.40 -6.84 -6.61
CA ILE A 9 -29.47 -7.96 -6.38
C ILE A 9 -28.06 -7.55 -6.77
N ARG A 10 -27.88 -6.91 -7.93
CA ARG A 10 -26.57 -6.43 -8.37
C ARG A 10 -25.98 -5.43 -7.40
N SER A 11 -26.78 -4.47 -6.95
CA SER A 11 -26.33 -3.47 -5.98
C SER A 11 -25.89 -4.10 -4.66
N SER A 12 -26.65 -5.08 -4.17
CA SER A 12 -26.31 -5.82 -2.95
C SER A 12 -25.00 -6.60 -3.09
N VAL A 13 -24.83 -7.30 -4.22
CA VAL A 13 -23.58 -8.06 -4.49
C VAL A 13 -22.39 -7.14 -4.61
N LEU A 14 -22.53 -5.99 -5.29
CA LEU A 14 -21.44 -5.02 -5.41
C LEU A 14 -21.05 -4.43 -4.05
N SER A 15 -22.02 -4.17 -3.18
CA SER A 15 -21.77 -3.69 -1.82
C SER A 15 -21.01 -4.72 -1.00
N GLU A 16 -21.40 -6.00 -1.06
CA GLU A 16 -20.70 -7.08 -0.39
C GLU A 16 -19.27 -7.25 -0.93
N LEU A 17 -19.08 -7.14 -2.24
CA LEU A 17 -17.76 -7.24 -2.86
C LEU A 17 -16.83 -6.13 -2.37
N LYS A 18 -17.32 -4.90 -2.28
CA LYS A 18 -16.53 -3.79 -1.74
C LYS A 18 -16.09 -4.03 -0.31
N SER A 19 -16.98 -4.58 0.52
CA SER A 19 -16.68 -4.91 1.91
C SER A 19 -15.59 -5.99 1.98
N ILE A 20 -15.71 -7.04 1.19
CA ILE A 20 -14.72 -8.12 1.13
C ILE A 20 -13.36 -7.59 0.64
N GLU A 21 -13.36 -6.79 -0.41
CA GLU A 21 -12.12 -6.19 -0.93
C GLU A 21 -11.44 -5.31 0.12
N GLY A 22 -12.23 -4.54 0.89
CA GLY A 22 -11.72 -3.73 1.98
C GLY A 22 -11.07 -4.60 3.08
N ASP A 23 -11.71 -5.70 3.44
CA ASP A 23 -11.19 -6.64 4.44
C ASP A 23 -9.89 -7.30 3.97
N ILE A 24 -9.82 -7.71 2.70
CA ILE A 24 -8.61 -8.29 2.10
C ILE A 24 -7.47 -7.26 2.11
N ARG A 25 -7.77 -6.04 1.73
CA ARG A 25 -6.79 -4.95 1.73
C ARG A 25 -6.24 -4.71 3.13
N ASN A 26 -7.11 -4.60 4.13
CA ASN A 26 -6.72 -4.37 5.52
C ASN A 26 -5.88 -5.54 6.05
N TYR A 27 -6.24 -6.77 5.71
CA TYR A 27 -5.45 -7.95 6.08
C TYR A 27 -4.00 -7.83 5.58
N TRP A 28 -3.80 -7.51 4.29
CA TRP A 28 -2.46 -7.40 3.73
C TRP A 28 -1.68 -6.20 4.27
N LEU A 29 -2.34 -5.08 4.53
CA LEU A 29 -1.69 -3.93 5.13
C LEU A 29 -1.20 -4.25 6.53
N ASP A 30 -2.02 -4.91 7.34
CA ASP A 30 -1.64 -5.36 8.69
C ASP A 30 -0.53 -6.41 8.62
N PHE A 31 -0.62 -7.36 7.70
CA PHE A 31 0.39 -8.38 7.48
C PHE A 31 1.75 -7.76 7.17
N HIS A 32 1.81 -6.80 6.25
CA HIS A 32 3.06 -6.14 5.88
C HIS A 32 3.61 -5.30 7.02
N LYS A 33 2.74 -4.66 7.81
CA LYS A 33 3.16 -3.90 8.98
C LYS A 33 3.80 -4.82 10.02
N GLU A 34 3.19 -5.97 10.30
CA GLU A 34 3.69 -6.91 11.29
C GLU A 34 4.95 -7.64 10.85
N ASN A 35 5.02 -8.05 9.58
CA ASN A 35 6.10 -8.88 9.07
C ASN A 35 7.28 -8.11 8.48
N HIS A 36 7.03 -6.89 7.98
CA HIS A 36 8.04 -6.06 7.32
C HIS A 36 8.22 -4.70 7.98
N GLY A 37 7.37 -4.36 8.96
CA GLY A 37 7.43 -3.07 9.64
C GLY A 37 7.04 -1.88 8.77
N ILE A 38 6.41 -2.13 7.61
CA ILE A 38 6.09 -1.07 6.64
C ILE A 38 4.63 -0.67 6.75
N TYR A 39 4.38 0.63 6.75
CA TYR A 39 3.04 1.22 6.80
C TYR A 39 3.09 2.61 6.17
N VAL A 40 1.94 3.16 5.84
CA VAL A 40 1.86 4.52 5.29
C VAL A 40 2.36 5.51 6.34
N GLY A 41 3.34 6.33 5.97
CA GLY A 41 4.01 7.25 6.88
C GLY A 41 5.36 6.76 7.42
N ALA A 42 5.71 5.49 7.18
CA ALA A 42 7.01 4.95 7.61
C ALA A 42 8.15 5.58 6.79
N ILE A 43 9.27 5.83 7.46
CA ILE A 43 10.46 6.35 6.80
C ILE A 43 11.27 5.18 6.24
N VAL A 44 11.57 5.23 4.96
CA VAL A 44 12.31 4.20 4.25
C VAL A 44 13.57 4.77 3.61
N LYS A 45 14.50 3.89 3.31
CA LYS A 45 15.76 4.21 2.65
C LYS A 45 15.85 3.43 1.35
N THR A 46 16.21 4.12 0.27
CA THR A 46 16.39 3.46 -1.03
C THR A 46 17.75 2.77 -1.10
N THR A 47 17.97 1.96 -2.14
CA THR A 47 19.25 1.30 -2.38
C THR A 47 20.41 2.29 -2.59
N THR A 48 20.10 3.51 -3.02
CA THR A 48 21.08 4.58 -3.21
C THR A 48 21.31 5.40 -1.94
N GLY A 49 20.59 5.09 -0.85
CA GLY A 49 20.76 5.76 0.43
C GLY A 49 19.85 6.97 0.66
N ASN A 50 18.93 7.25 -0.26
CA ASN A 50 17.99 8.36 -0.11
C ASN A 50 16.85 7.99 0.83
N LEU A 51 16.46 8.91 1.70
CA LEU A 51 15.33 8.72 2.61
C LEU A 51 14.03 9.16 1.95
N GLY A 52 12.93 8.56 2.35
CA GLY A 52 11.61 8.91 1.86
C GLY A 52 10.52 8.53 2.86
N VAL A 53 9.34 9.09 2.67
CA VAL A 53 8.16 8.77 3.48
C VAL A 53 7.20 7.93 2.63
N THR A 54 6.78 6.78 3.17
CA THR A 54 5.88 5.86 2.47
C THR A 54 4.51 6.51 2.27
N SER A 55 4.07 6.60 1.02
CA SER A 55 2.75 7.15 0.66
C SER A 55 1.70 6.06 0.45
N SER A 56 2.11 4.88 0.01
CA SER A 56 1.21 3.72 -0.10
C SER A 56 1.98 2.42 0.01
N VAL A 57 1.29 1.37 0.44
CA VAL A 57 1.83 0.02 0.57
C VAL A 57 0.95 -0.91 -0.25
N GLU A 58 1.56 -1.86 -0.96
CA GLU A 58 0.83 -2.86 -1.72
C GLU A 58 -0.12 -3.65 -0.81
N ALA A 59 -1.39 -3.69 -1.19
CA ALA A 59 -2.43 -4.38 -0.43
C ALA A 59 -2.66 -5.80 -0.96
N SER A 60 -1.57 -6.54 -1.20
CA SER A 60 -1.57 -7.89 -1.74
C SER A 60 -0.35 -8.65 -1.25
N LYS A 61 -0.27 -9.94 -1.61
CA LYS A 61 0.86 -10.79 -1.23
C LYS A 61 2.18 -10.20 -1.76
N ALA A 62 3.20 -10.19 -0.92
CA ALA A 62 4.52 -9.71 -1.30
C ALA A 62 5.12 -10.53 -2.47
N PRO A 63 5.92 -9.89 -3.36
CA PRO A 63 6.59 -10.60 -4.44
C PRO A 63 7.69 -11.54 -3.93
N ARG A 64 8.32 -12.27 -4.83
CA ARG A 64 9.32 -13.31 -4.51
C ARG A 64 10.48 -12.86 -3.62
N ASN A 65 10.85 -11.59 -3.68
CA ASN A 65 11.93 -11.05 -2.85
C ASN A 65 11.53 -10.85 -1.38
N GLY A 66 10.29 -11.16 -1.03
CA GLY A 66 9.78 -11.12 0.32
C GLY A 66 9.35 -9.76 0.84
N LYS A 67 9.57 -8.70 0.08
CA LYS A 67 9.18 -7.34 0.49
C LYS A 67 8.01 -6.85 -0.34
N PRO A 68 7.00 -6.21 0.28
CA PRO A 68 5.91 -5.60 -0.48
C PRO A 68 6.42 -4.42 -1.30
N TRP A 69 5.77 -4.15 -2.41
CA TRP A 69 6.03 -2.96 -3.19
C TRP A 69 5.39 -1.77 -2.50
N ILE A 70 6.09 -0.66 -2.47
CA ILE A 70 5.61 0.57 -1.86
C ILE A 70 5.78 1.74 -2.82
N GLN A 71 5.04 2.81 -2.54
CA GLN A 71 5.27 4.10 -3.14
C GLN A 71 5.73 5.06 -2.06
N ALA A 72 6.72 5.86 -2.33
CA ALA A 72 7.28 6.79 -1.37
C ALA A 72 7.59 8.14 -2.00
N ARG A 73 7.54 9.19 -1.18
CA ARG A 73 8.00 10.52 -1.55
C ARG A 73 9.38 10.72 -0.96
N LEU A 74 10.38 10.80 -1.80
CA LEU A 74 11.76 10.98 -1.35
C LEU A 74 11.96 12.40 -0.83
N TYR A 75 12.76 12.53 0.21
CA TYR A 75 13.08 13.84 0.77
C TYR A 75 14.02 14.61 -0.18
N LYS A 76 13.74 15.90 -0.32
CA LYS A 76 14.58 16.85 -1.07
C LYS A 76 15.75 17.31 -0.18
N ASN A 77 16.69 18.02 -0.79
CA ASN A 77 17.83 18.60 -0.06
C ASN A 77 17.41 19.56 1.07
N ASN A 78 16.23 20.16 0.97
CA ASN A 78 15.69 21.05 2.01
C ASN A 78 15.00 20.28 3.16
N GLY A 79 14.99 18.94 3.12
CA GLY A 79 14.37 18.12 4.15
C GLY A 79 12.88 17.90 4.00
N GLU A 80 12.24 18.44 2.96
CA GLU A 80 10.81 18.26 2.70
C GLU A 80 10.56 17.10 1.74
N PRO A 81 9.44 16.35 1.91
CA PRO A 81 9.10 15.30 0.96
C PRO A 81 8.78 15.87 -0.42
N SER A 82 9.22 15.17 -1.45
CA SER A 82 8.90 15.51 -2.83
C SER A 82 7.39 15.41 -3.06
N LYS A 83 6.86 16.23 -3.96
CA LYS A 83 5.46 16.14 -4.41
C LYS A 83 5.25 14.91 -5.31
N SER A 84 6.32 14.44 -5.95
CA SER A 84 6.27 13.26 -6.82
C SER A 84 6.40 11.99 -6.01
N VAL A 85 5.63 10.97 -6.39
CA VAL A 85 5.65 9.65 -5.76
C VAL A 85 6.54 8.73 -6.60
N ARG A 86 7.41 7.96 -5.95
CA ARG A 86 8.28 6.99 -6.59
C ARG A 86 7.90 5.58 -6.21
N ASN A 87 7.86 4.69 -7.20
CA ASN A 87 7.61 3.26 -6.95
C ASN A 87 8.91 2.59 -6.49
N LEU A 88 8.83 1.87 -5.38
CA LEU A 88 9.95 1.10 -4.83
C LEU A 88 9.55 -0.38 -4.82
N PHE A 89 10.09 -1.16 -5.75
CA PHE A 89 9.72 -2.55 -5.99
C PHE A 89 10.53 -3.54 -5.14
N GLY A 90 10.74 -3.25 -3.87
CA GLY A 90 11.57 -4.07 -2.99
C GLY A 90 12.98 -3.53 -2.81
N GLY A 91 13.36 -2.47 -3.52
CA GLY A 91 14.65 -1.80 -3.35
C GLY A 91 14.63 -0.76 -2.23
N TRP A 92 14.06 -1.14 -1.09
CA TRP A 92 13.96 -0.25 0.08
C TRP A 92 14.26 -1.02 1.36
N SER A 93 14.60 -0.28 2.39
CA SER A 93 14.75 -0.79 3.75
C SER A 93 14.16 0.22 4.74
N LEU A 94 13.82 -0.24 5.93
CA LEU A 94 13.34 0.67 6.97
C LEU A 94 14.51 1.53 7.48
N SER A 95 14.23 2.81 7.70
CA SER A 95 15.16 3.68 8.41
C SER A 95 15.00 3.42 9.91
N GLU A 96 16.11 3.16 10.60
CA GLU A 96 16.11 2.88 12.03
C GLU A 96 16.20 4.15 12.89
N ASP A 97 16.25 5.29 12.25
CA ASP A 97 16.33 6.57 12.97
C ASP A 97 14.97 7.12 13.35
#